data_75bd0bec71fc92c69e329e9d9ee89c4e
#
_entry.id   75bd0bec71fc92c69e329e9d9ee89c4e
#
_cell.length_a   1.000
_cell.length_b   1.000
_cell.length_c   1.000
_cell.angle_alpha   90.00
_cell.angle_beta   90.00
_cell.angle_gamma   90.00
#
_symmetry.space_group_name_H-M   'P 1'
#
loop_
_entity.id
_entity.type
_entity.pdbx_description
1 polymer ?
#
loop_
_entity_poly.entity_id
_entity_poly.type
_entity_poly.pdbx_seq_one_letter_code
_entity_poly.pdbx_strand_id
1 'polypeptide(L)'
;MITPDLERWRLVLGAPAEQAIGCPGGESAERDEALGWLYGRDPDLEKRGVRRGGGDPARSDDRTGGDGPSALTTVDWLDAVHRLFPKETIERLERDAVERYEIHEIVTDPAVLERIEPDRALLRAVLRTKHLMNPEVLALARRIVDAVVQELMDKLVTEVREAFHGVRSRRPSRIKNARNFDFHGTIRANLAHYRPDERRLYIERPRFVSRTRRHVEQWQMILLVDQSGSMVGSVIHAAVTAACLWGLPGLRTHLVAFDTSVVDLTSDVTDPAELLMKVQLGGGTDIARAVAYGAGLVDNPRRAIVAVISDFYEGGDVHRLVREVKELVEQGTQVLGLAALDEEADPSYDRGTAQLLADVGAHVGAMTPGRLAAFVAERIGR
;
A
#
# COMPACT_ATOMS: atom_id res chain seq x y z
N MET A 1 39.05 -9.46 27.75
CA MET A 1 38.03 -8.47 27.40
C MET A 1 38.17 -8.17 25.92
N ILE A 2 37.10 -8.30 25.19
CA ILE A 2 37.06 -7.98 23.77
C ILE A 2 37.04 -6.45 23.65
N THR A 3 37.70 -5.89 22.62
CA THR A 3 37.68 -4.44 22.39
C THR A 3 36.30 -4.01 21.85
N PRO A 4 35.82 -2.76 22.07
CA PRO A 4 34.50 -2.30 21.59
C PRO A 4 34.27 -2.48 20.08
N ASP A 5 35.35 -2.40 19.27
CA ASP A 5 35.26 -2.63 17.83
C ASP A 5 35.04 -4.11 17.49
N LEU A 6 35.67 -5.01 18.23
CA LEU A 6 35.46 -6.44 18.06
C LEU A 6 34.10 -6.90 18.54
N GLU A 7 33.54 -6.26 19.57
CA GLU A 7 32.15 -6.49 20.01
C GLU A 7 31.16 -6.11 18.91
N ARG A 8 31.35 -4.96 18.24
CA ARG A 8 30.53 -4.55 17.09
C ARG A 8 30.61 -5.57 15.95
N TRP A 9 31.82 -6.02 15.62
CA TRP A 9 31.98 -7.03 14.59
C TRP A 9 31.36 -8.36 14.97
N ARG A 10 31.39 -8.73 16.26
CA ARG A 10 30.72 -9.94 16.75
C ARG A 10 29.21 -9.88 16.57
N LEU A 11 28.59 -8.74 16.89
CA LEU A 11 27.15 -8.52 16.70
C LEU A 11 26.73 -8.56 15.21
N VAL A 12 27.59 -8.08 14.31
CA VAL A 12 27.34 -8.11 12.86
C VAL A 12 27.52 -9.50 12.26
N LEU A 13 28.57 -10.22 12.66
CA LEU A 13 28.92 -11.52 12.09
C LEU A 13 28.19 -12.69 12.76
N GLY A 14 27.64 -12.49 13.95
CA GLY A 14 26.86 -13.47 14.68
C GLY A 14 27.69 -14.65 15.21
N ALA A 15 27.03 -15.76 15.57
CA ALA A 15 27.61 -16.96 16.15
C ALA A 15 28.82 -17.56 15.37
N PRO A 16 28.89 -17.51 14.03
CA PRO A 16 30.06 -18.00 13.29
C PRO A 16 31.39 -17.34 13.67
N ALA A 17 31.35 -16.10 14.17
CA ALA A 17 32.54 -15.36 14.55
C ALA A 17 33.04 -15.66 15.99
N GLU A 18 32.33 -16.48 16.74
CA GLU A 18 32.66 -16.80 18.15
C GLU A 18 34.06 -17.36 18.33
N GLN A 19 34.52 -18.27 17.46
CA GLN A 19 35.84 -18.84 17.52
C GLN A 19 36.97 -17.83 17.23
N ALA A 20 36.69 -16.81 16.42
CA ALA A 20 37.67 -15.81 16.00
C ALA A 20 37.71 -14.58 16.91
N ILE A 21 36.57 -14.16 17.42
CA ILE A 21 36.40 -12.90 18.17
C ILE A 21 36.13 -13.16 19.66
N GLY A 22 35.56 -14.33 20.00
CA GLY A 22 35.11 -14.67 21.36
C GLY A 22 33.70 -14.23 21.66
N CYS A 23 33.22 -14.53 22.87
CA CYS A 23 31.88 -14.13 23.33
C CYS A 23 31.91 -12.73 23.93
N PRO A 24 30.95 -11.85 23.58
CA PRO A 24 30.81 -10.56 24.24
C PRO A 24 30.35 -10.73 25.68
N GLY A 25 30.53 -9.72 26.51
CA GLY A 25 30.11 -9.73 27.92
C GLY A 25 29.06 -8.63 28.20
N GLY A 26 28.34 -8.81 29.31
CA GLY A 26 27.36 -7.81 29.75
C GLY A 26 26.27 -7.53 28.74
N GLU A 27 25.91 -6.28 28.56
CA GLU A 27 24.82 -5.83 27.64
C GLU A 27 25.07 -6.26 26.18
N SER A 28 26.32 -6.34 25.74
CA SER A 28 26.66 -6.83 24.40
C SER A 28 26.38 -8.33 24.22
N ALA A 29 26.42 -9.12 25.30
CA ALA A 29 26.04 -10.54 25.27
C ALA A 29 24.52 -10.68 25.10
N GLU A 30 23.74 -9.88 25.81
CA GLU A 30 22.26 -9.86 25.68
C GLU A 30 21.83 -9.42 24.28
N ARG A 31 22.52 -8.44 23.69
CA ARG A 31 22.30 -8.04 22.29
C ARG A 31 22.63 -9.16 21.30
N ASP A 32 23.75 -9.86 21.51
CA ASP A 32 24.14 -10.99 20.67
C ASP A 32 23.15 -12.14 20.76
N GLU A 33 22.62 -12.42 21.95
CA GLU A 33 21.59 -13.42 22.17
C GLU A 33 20.28 -13.06 21.46
N ALA A 34 19.83 -11.81 21.57
CA ALA A 34 18.61 -11.34 20.90
C ALA A 34 18.75 -11.39 19.36
N LEU A 35 19.88 -10.98 18.80
CA LEU A 35 20.16 -11.10 17.37
C LEU A 35 20.28 -12.56 16.94
N GLY A 36 20.94 -13.40 17.73
CA GLY A 36 21.08 -14.83 17.50
C GLY A 36 19.74 -15.57 17.50
N TRP A 37 18.82 -15.19 18.39
CA TRP A 37 17.46 -15.72 18.42
C TRP A 37 16.71 -15.47 17.11
N LEU A 38 16.81 -14.27 16.55
CA LEU A 38 16.14 -13.91 15.30
C LEU A 38 16.87 -14.46 14.07
N TYR A 39 18.11 -14.07 13.86
CA TYR A 39 18.86 -14.38 12.64
C TYR A 39 19.40 -15.81 12.60
N GLY A 40 19.51 -16.50 13.73
CA GLY A 40 19.85 -17.92 13.80
C GLY A 40 18.79 -18.85 13.18
N ARG A 41 17.60 -18.34 12.87
CA ARG A 41 16.52 -19.06 12.18
C ARG A 41 16.67 -19.08 10.66
N ASP A 42 17.66 -18.39 10.08
CA ASP A 42 17.89 -18.31 8.64
C ASP A 42 18.20 -19.69 8.05
N PRO A 43 17.33 -20.25 7.15
CA PRO A 43 17.56 -21.58 6.55
C PRO A 43 18.80 -21.63 5.65
N ASP A 44 19.27 -20.48 5.15
CA ASP A 44 20.46 -20.43 4.31
C ASP A 44 21.77 -20.56 5.11
N LEU A 45 21.74 -20.37 6.41
CA LEU A 45 22.92 -20.62 7.27
C LEU A 45 23.31 -22.12 7.27
N GLU A 46 22.31 -23.01 7.27
CA GLU A 46 22.58 -24.47 7.18
C GLU A 46 23.24 -24.86 5.84
N LYS A 47 22.75 -24.24 4.73
CA LYS A 47 23.35 -24.48 3.40
C LYS A 47 24.76 -23.97 3.28
N ARG A 48 25.14 -22.96 4.07
CA ARG A 48 26.49 -22.39 4.14
C ARG A 48 27.40 -23.12 5.12
N GLY A 49 26.95 -24.24 5.72
CA GLY A 49 27.74 -25.05 6.65
C GLY A 49 27.95 -24.43 8.04
N VAL A 50 27.15 -23.42 8.39
CA VAL A 50 27.15 -22.80 9.72
C VAL A 50 26.31 -23.67 10.65
N ARG A 51 26.93 -24.31 11.64
CA ARG A 51 26.23 -25.08 12.67
C ARG A 51 25.52 -24.11 13.61
N ARG A 52 24.19 -24.34 13.82
CA ARG A 52 23.40 -23.61 14.83
C ARG A 52 23.97 -23.87 16.21
N GLY A 53 24.42 -22.84 16.88
CA GLY A 53 24.69 -22.88 18.31
C GLY A 53 23.38 -22.54 19.03
N GLY A 54 22.71 -23.56 19.59
CA GLY A 54 21.45 -23.36 20.32
C GLY A 54 20.28 -24.09 19.66
N GLY A 55 19.58 -24.95 20.44
CA GLY A 55 18.53 -25.84 19.96
C GLY A 55 17.38 -25.13 19.27
N ASP A 56 16.85 -25.74 18.25
CA ASP A 56 15.67 -25.35 17.49
C ASP A 56 14.42 -25.47 18.40
N PRO A 57 13.76 -24.37 18.82
CA PRO A 57 12.56 -24.46 19.66
C PRO A 57 11.35 -25.04 18.91
N ALA A 58 11.38 -25.16 17.56
CA ALA A 58 10.29 -25.70 16.77
C ALA A 58 10.35 -27.24 16.59
N ARG A 59 11.39 -27.92 17.08
CA ARG A 59 11.58 -29.38 16.91
C ARG A 59 11.75 -30.18 18.19
N SER A 60 11.45 -29.63 19.36
CA SER A 60 11.52 -30.41 20.61
C SER A 60 10.17 -31.04 20.99
N ASP A 61 9.75 -32.05 20.24
CA ASP A 61 8.77 -33.04 20.71
C ASP A 61 9.43 -34.11 21.60
N ASP A 62 10.68 -33.89 22.02
CA ASP A 62 11.43 -34.77 22.89
C ASP A 62 11.51 -34.18 24.31
N ARG A 63 10.65 -34.70 25.20
CA ARG A 63 10.61 -34.44 26.65
C ARG A 63 11.83 -35.05 27.37
N THR A 64 13.01 -34.70 26.97
CA THR A 64 14.21 -34.99 27.77
C THR A 64 14.62 -33.70 28.46
N GLY A 65 14.52 -33.66 29.79
CA GLY A 65 15.03 -32.58 30.62
C GLY A 65 16.51 -32.35 30.34
N GLY A 66 16.84 -31.29 29.61
CA GLY A 66 18.19 -30.87 29.30
C GLY A 66 18.53 -29.61 30.10
N ASP A 67 19.74 -29.59 30.66
CA ASP A 67 20.33 -28.48 31.40
C ASP A 67 20.87 -27.39 30.42
N GLY A 68 20.14 -27.12 29.34
CA GLY A 68 20.45 -26.09 28.34
C GLY A 68 19.90 -24.73 28.74
N PRO A 69 20.51 -23.63 28.29
CA PRO A 69 19.97 -22.30 28.56
C PRO A 69 18.52 -22.19 28.01
N SER A 70 17.63 -21.59 28.80
CA SER A 70 16.24 -21.32 28.41
C SER A 70 16.22 -20.58 27.09
N ALA A 71 15.59 -21.17 26.06
CA ALA A 71 15.34 -20.46 24.82
C ALA A 71 14.46 -19.25 25.12
N LEU A 72 14.85 -18.05 24.68
CA LEU A 72 14.02 -16.86 24.80
C LEU A 72 12.66 -17.10 24.15
N THR A 73 11.59 -16.79 24.87
CA THR A 73 10.26 -16.75 24.25
C THR A 73 10.14 -15.53 23.34
N THR A 74 9.15 -15.48 22.47
CA THR A 74 8.91 -14.33 21.60
C THR A 74 8.68 -13.05 22.41
N VAL A 75 8.01 -13.17 23.58
CA VAL A 75 7.79 -12.03 24.50
C VAL A 75 9.10 -11.58 25.14
N ASP A 76 9.93 -12.51 25.63
CA ASP A 76 11.22 -12.19 26.25
C ASP A 76 12.16 -11.55 25.22
N TRP A 77 12.15 -12.05 23.98
CA TRP A 77 12.92 -11.49 22.88
C TRP A 77 12.52 -10.04 22.59
N LEU A 78 11.20 -9.75 22.50
CA LEU A 78 10.72 -8.38 22.30
C LEU A 78 11.12 -7.45 23.44
N ASP A 79 10.96 -7.90 24.70
CA ASP A 79 11.40 -7.11 25.85
C ASP A 79 12.91 -6.82 25.81
N ALA A 80 13.72 -7.79 25.40
CA ALA A 80 15.17 -7.62 25.23
C ALA A 80 15.47 -6.63 24.10
N VAL A 81 14.81 -6.75 22.94
CA VAL A 81 14.97 -5.85 21.79
C VAL A 81 14.59 -4.41 22.16
N HIS A 82 13.45 -4.19 22.79
CA HIS A 82 13.02 -2.85 23.22
C HIS A 82 13.90 -2.20 24.27
N ARG A 83 14.53 -3.01 25.13
CA ARG A 83 15.46 -2.53 26.15
C ARG A 83 16.85 -2.20 25.61
N LEU A 84 17.36 -2.99 24.65
CA LEU A 84 18.76 -3.01 24.27
C LEU A 84 19.09 -2.23 23.00
N PHE A 85 18.10 -1.97 22.15
CA PHE A 85 18.32 -1.35 20.84
C PHE A 85 17.63 0.01 20.69
N PRO A 86 18.19 0.91 19.87
CA PRO A 86 17.52 2.16 19.51
C PRO A 86 16.32 1.89 18.60
N LYS A 87 15.34 2.82 18.62
CA LYS A 87 14.05 2.70 17.94
C LYS A 87 14.15 2.26 16.46
N GLU A 88 15.04 2.85 15.68
CA GLU A 88 15.24 2.50 14.26
C GLU A 88 15.68 1.04 14.07
N THR A 89 16.45 0.50 15.03
CA THR A 89 16.88 -0.90 15.00
C THR A 89 15.74 -1.82 15.42
N ILE A 90 14.93 -1.43 16.40
CA ILE A 90 13.75 -2.17 16.87
C ILE A 90 12.79 -2.38 15.70
N GLU A 91 12.39 -1.31 15.02
CA GLU A 91 11.49 -1.37 13.87
C GLU A 91 12.00 -2.32 12.77
N ARG A 92 13.32 -2.35 12.56
CA ARG A 92 13.92 -3.26 11.58
C ARG A 92 13.90 -4.71 12.05
N LEU A 93 14.23 -4.98 13.33
CA LEU A 93 14.23 -6.34 13.89
C LEU A 93 12.81 -6.92 13.92
N GLU A 94 11.80 -6.12 14.29
CA GLU A 94 10.39 -6.51 14.27
C GLU A 94 9.93 -6.82 12.85
N ARG A 95 10.30 -6.00 11.88
CA ARG A 95 10.00 -6.23 10.46
C ARG A 95 10.64 -7.51 9.96
N ASP A 96 11.92 -7.72 10.20
CA ASP A 96 12.64 -8.94 9.80
C ASP A 96 12.00 -10.18 10.45
N ALA A 97 11.59 -10.10 11.71
CA ALA A 97 10.91 -11.18 12.42
C ALA A 97 9.58 -11.57 11.76
N VAL A 98 8.79 -10.59 11.34
CA VAL A 98 7.49 -10.81 10.71
C VAL A 98 7.61 -11.19 9.24
N GLU A 99 8.39 -10.43 8.44
CA GLU A 99 8.42 -10.59 6.98
C GLU A 99 9.37 -11.71 6.54
N ARG A 100 10.53 -11.86 7.19
CA ARG A 100 11.56 -12.80 6.77
C ARG A 100 11.48 -14.15 7.48
N TYR A 101 11.13 -14.14 8.75
CA TYR A 101 11.10 -15.35 9.58
C TYR A 101 9.70 -15.86 9.90
N GLU A 102 8.64 -15.16 9.45
CA GLU A 102 7.23 -15.54 9.57
C GLU A 102 6.85 -15.95 11.01
N ILE A 103 7.34 -15.18 12.01
CA ILE A 103 7.07 -15.49 13.42
C ILE A 103 5.63 -15.06 13.73
N HIS A 104 4.68 -15.96 13.49
CA HIS A 104 3.25 -15.71 13.65
C HIS A 104 2.83 -15.44 15.10
N GLU A 105 3.61 -15.89 16.07
CA GLU A 105 3.39 -15.61 17.50
C GLU A 105 3.35 -14.12 17.80
N ILE A 106 4.13 -13.32 17.05
CA ILE A 106 4.17 -11.85 17.18
C ILE A 106 2.79 -11.24 16.93
N VAL A 107 2.01 -11.82 16.01
CA VAL A 107 0.69 -11.30 15.63
C VAL A 107 -0.49 -12.07 16.23
N THR A 108 -0.23 -13.16 16.93
CA THR A 108 -1.27 -13.99 17.55
C THR A 108 -1.29 -13.92 19.08
N ASP A 109 -0.24 -13.39 19.70
CA ASP A 109 -0.14 -13.20 21.15
C ASP A 109 -0.62 -11.79 21.55
N PRO A 110 -1.67 -11.66 22.40
CA PRO A 110 -2.18 -10.36 22.84
C PRO A 110 -1.12 -9.49 23.54
N ALA A 111 -0.26 -10.11 24.37
CA ALA A 111 0.76 -9.39 25.12
C ALA A 111 1.84 -8.78 24.22
N VAL A 112 2.08 -9.40 23.09
CA VAL A 112 2.99 -8.93 22.06
C VAL A 112 2.37 -7.78 21.26
N LEU A 113 1.12 -7.96 20.80
CA LEU A 113 0.40 -6.95 20.01
C LEU A 113 0.16 -5.62 20.76
N GLU A 114 0.07 -5.64 22.08
CA GLU A 114 -0.08 -4.44 22.89
C GLU A 114 1.19 -3.56 22.94
N ARG A 115 2.36 -4.13 22.68
CA ARG A 115 3.68 -3.47 22.83
C ARG A 115 4.29 -3.03 21.51
N ILE A 116 3.95 -3.71 20.43
CA ILE A 116 4.52 -3.42 19.09
C ILE A 116 3.98 -2.08 18.57
N GLU A 117 4.87 -1.28 18.00
CA GLU A 117 4.48 -0.09 17.25
C GLU A 117 3.81 -0.49 15.92
N PRO A 118 2.62 0.08 15.61
CA PRO A 118 1.93 -0.21 14.36
C PRO A 118 2.76 0.20 13.14
N ASP A 119 3.11 -0.76 12.30
CA ASP A 119 3.81 -0.53 11.04
C ASP A 119 3.15 -1.30 9.88
N ARG A 120 3.65 -1.10 8.66
CA ARG A 120 3.10 -1.75 7.46
C ARG A 120 3.40 -3.25 7.40
N ALA A 121 4.54 -3.68 7.94
CA ALA A 121 4.91 -5.09 8.00
C ALA A 121 3.96 -5.85 8.90
N LEU A 122 3.69 -5.27 10.07
CA LEU A 122 2.72 -5.80 11.03
C LEU A 122 1.30 -5.85 10.44
N LEU A 123 0.89 -4.79 9.72
CA LEU A 123 -0.40 -4.79 9.01
C LEU A 123 -0.50 -5.94 8.00
N ARG A 124 0.54 -6.17 7.19
CA ARG A 124 0.56 -7.30 6.24
C ARG A 124 0.47 -8.64 6.95
N ALA A 125 1.22 -8.81 8.06
CA ALA A 125 1.20 -10.03 8.85
C ALA A 125 -0.17 -10.27 9.49
N VAL A 126 -0.79 -9.25 10.06
CA VAL A 126 -2.16 -9.31 10.61
C VAL A 126 -3.14 -9.76 9.52
N LEU A 127 -3.10 -9.16 8.34
CA LEU A 127 -4.02 -9.52 7.25
C LEU A 127 -3.82 -10.96 6.75
N ARG A 128 -2.59 -11.48 6.76
CA ARG A 128 -2.29 -12.87 6.39
C ARG A 128 -2.77 -13.88 7.44
N THR A 129 -2.70 -13.52 8.72
CA THR A 129 -2.90 -14.44 9.85
C THR A 129 -4.23 -14.25 10.59
N LYS A 130 -5.03 -13.24 10.24
CA LYS A 130 -6.30 -12.91 10.93
C LYS A 130 -7.27 -14.09 11.07
N HIS A 131 -7.22 -15.03 10.13
CA HIS A 131 -8.05 -16.23 10.16
C HIS A 131 -7.64 -17.23 11.25
N LEU A 132 -6.45 -17.08 11.84
CA LEU A 132 -5.93 -17.88 12.95
C LEU A 132 -6.16 -17.22 14.31
N MET A 133 -6.62 -15.95 14.34
CA MET A 133 -6.77 -15.16 15.54
C MET A 133 -8.08 -15.46 16.26
N ASN A 134 -8.03 -15.49 17.59
CA ASN A 134 -9.23 -15.50 18.43
C ASN A 134 -9.87 -14.09 18.46
N PRO A 135 -11.11 -13.92 18.93
CA PRO A 135 -11.81 -12.63 18.93
C PRO A 135 -11.11 -11.51 19.71
N GLU A 136 -10.38 -11.84 20.78
CA GLU A 136 -9.64 -10.88 21.60
C GLU A 136 -8.43 -10.33 20.85
N VAL A 137 -7.61 -11.22 20.27
CA VAL A 137 -6.48 -10.87 19.41
C VAL A 137 -6.95 -10.08 18.20
N LEU A 138 -8.08 -10.50 17.59
CA LEU A 138 -8.65 -9.81 16.43
C LEU A 138 -9.04 -8.35 16.74
N ALA A 139 -9.55 -8.09 17.95
CA ALA A 139 -9.89 -6.73 18.38
C ALA A 139 -8.63 -5.84 18.54
N LEU A 140 -7.53 -6.40 19.07
CA LEU A 140 -6.25 -5.71 19.16
C LEU A 140 -5.64 -5.48 17.78
N ALA A 141 -5.64 -6.51 16.94
CA ALA A 141 -5.15 -6.43 15.55
C ALA A 141 -5.89 -5.34 14.75
N ARG A 142 -7.21 -5.20 14.93
CA ARG A 142 -8.01 -4.15 14.30
C ARG A 142 -7.51 -2.75 14.68
N ARG A 143 -7.13 -2.52 15.93
CA ARG A 143 -6.57 -1.21 16.36
C ARG A 143 -5.26 -0.88 15.62
N ILE A 144 -4.43 -1.88 15.36
CA ILE A 144 -3.21 -1.72 14.57
C ILE A 144 -3.54 -1.38 13.12
N VAL A 145 -4.49 -2.12 12.52
CA VAL A 145 -4.97 -1.85 11.16
C VAL A 145 -5.50 -0.42 11.07
N ASP A 146 -6.34 0.02 12.01
CA ASP A 146 -6.89 1.39 12.05
C ASP A 146 -5.76 2.45 12.09
N ALA A 147 -4.74 2.25 12.93
CA ALA A 147 -3.63 3.20 13.09
C ALA A 147 -2.80 3.34 11.79
N VAL A 148 -2.41 2.21 11.18
CA VAL A 148 -1.60 2.22 9.95
C VAL A 148 -2.40 2.74 8.76
N VAL A 149 -3.66 2.34 8.63
CA VAL A 149 -4.56 2.82 7.55
C VAL A 149 -4.76 4.33 7.67
N GLN A 150 -4.95 4.87 8.88
CA GLN A 150 -5.09 6.31 9.08
C GLN A 150 -3.84 7.07 8.66
N GLU A 151 -2.64 6.57 8.98
CA GLU A 151 -1.39 7.17 8.53
C GLU A 151 -1.27 7.20 7.00
N LEU A 152 -1.61 6.09 6.34
CA LEU A 152 -1.60 5.99 4.88
C LEU A 152 -2.61 6.95 4.24
N MET A 153 -3.81 7.07 4.83
CA MET A 153 -4.83 8.01 4.36
C MET A 153 -4.37 9.46 4.48
N ASP A 154 -3.78 9.86 5.59
CA ASP A 154 -3.31 11.24 5.81
C ASP A 154 -2.25 11.64 4.78
N LYS A 155 -1.34 10.73 4.42
CA LYS A 155 -0.36 10.94 3.35
C LYS A 155 -1.06 11.08 1.99
N LEU A 156 -1.90 10.14 1.62
CA LEU A 156 -2.53 10.11 0.29
C LEU A 156 -3.55 11.23 0.08
N VAL A 157 -4.32 11.63 1.11
CA VAL A 157 -5.28 12.75 1.02
C VAL A 157 -4.60 14.04 0.59
N THR A 158 -3.37 14.28 1.02
CA THR A 158 -2.60 15.47 0.60
C THR A 158 -2.29 15.41 -0.89
N GLU A 159 -1.77 14.28 -1.39
CA GLU A 159 -1.46 14.08 -2.82
C GLU A 159 -2.73 14.16 -3.69
N VAL A 160 -3.82 13.56 -3.26
CA VAL A 160 -5.12 13.62 -3.94
C VAL A 160 -5.62 15.08 -4.01
N ARG A 161 -5.56 15.81 -2.91
CA ARG A 161 -5.96 17.23 -2.89
C ARG A 161 -5.12 18.07 -3.85
N GLU A 162 -3.82 17.90 -3.87
CA GLU A 162 -2.93 18.60 -4.78
C GLU A 162 -3.24 18.28 -6.24
N ALA A 163 -3.43 17.01 -6.58
CA ALA A 163 -3.79 16.57 -7.92
C ALA A 163 -5.12 17.19 -8.41
N PHE A 164 -6.14 17.22 -7.55
CA PHE A 164 -7.45 17.76 -7.92
C PHE A 164 -7.57 19.29 -7.80
N HIS A 165 -6.71 19.96 -7.03
CA HIS A 165 -6.70 21.43 -6.96
C HIS A 165 -6.13 22.09 -8.23
N GLY A 166 -5.28 21.40 -9.00
CA GLY A 166 -4.74 21.87 -10.28
C GLY A 166 -5.78 22.08 -11.38
N VAL A 167 -6.95 21.50 -11.26
CA VAL A 167 -8.01 21.42 -12.29
C VAL A 167 -8.99 22.60 -12.25
N ARG A 168 -8.64 23.75 -11.73
CA ARG A 168 -9.46 24.97 -11.84
C ARG A 168 -9.41 25.50 -13.27
N SER A 169 -10.33 25.04 -14.13
CA SER A 169 -10.53 25.61 -15.46
C SER A 169 -10.98 27.07 -15.35
N ARG A 170 -10.06 28.00 -15.55
CA ARG A 170 -10.36 29.44 -15.69
C ARG A 170 -10.81 29.73 -17.13
N ARG A 171 -11.97 29.25 -17.52
CA ARG A 171 -12.54 29.63 -18.83
C ARG A 171 -13.13 31.03 -18.76
N PRO A 172 -12.92 31.87 -19.80
CA PRO A 172 -13.56 33.18 -19.88
C PRO A 172 -15.09 33.04 -19.79
N SER A 173 -15.72 33.80 -18.92
CA SER A 173 -17.18 33.84 -18.79
C SER A 173 -17.78 35.01 -19.58
N ARG A 174 -18.82 34.76 -20.33
CA ARG A 174 -19.63 35.83 -20.96
C ARG A 174 -20.58 36.49 -19.96
N ILE A 175 -20.82 35.84 -18.80
CA ILE A 175 -21.72 36.34 -17.77
C ILE A 175 -20.94 37.31 -16.87
N LYS A 176 -21.28 38.61 -16.95
CA LYS A 176 -20.66 39.69 -16.16
C LYS A 176 -21.30 39.73 -14.76
N ASN A 177 -20.93 38.84 -13.88
CA ASN A 177 -21.35 38.83 -12.47
C ASN A 177 -20.14 39.14 -11.57
N ALA A 178 -20.32 39.95 -10.53
CA ALA A 178 -19.26 40.32 -9.59
C ALA A 178 -18.57 39.10 -8.98
N ARG A 179 -19.28 38.00 -8.74
CA ARG A 179 -18.72 36.73 -8.25
C ARG A 179 -17.76 36.05 -9.26
N ASN A 180 -17.88 36.37 -10.54
CA ASN A 180 -17.06 35.80 -11.61
C ASN A 180 -15.93 36.75 -12.05
N PHE A 181 -15.75 37.90 -11.40
CA PHE A 181 -14.75 38.87 -11.78
C PHE A 181 -13.33 38.33 -11.51
N ASP A 182 -12.52 38.33 -12.57
CA ASP A 182 -11.11 37.95 -12.50
C ASP A 182 -10.25 39.22 -12.26
N PHE A 183 -9.97 39.51 -11.00
CA PHE A 183 -9.22 40.69 -10.58
C PHE A 183 -7.83 40.72 -11.21
N HIS A 184 -7.05 39.63 -11.10
CA HIS A 184 -5.70 39.57 -11.63
C HIS A 184 -5.63 39.62 -13.17
N GLY A 185 -6.52 38.89 -13.85
CA GLY A 185 -6.61 38.90 -15.30
C GLY A 185 -7.06 40.27 -15.84
N THR A 186 -7.95 40.95 -15.11
CA THR A 186 -8.39 42.32 -15.45
C THR A 186 -7.26 43.33 -15.32
N ILE A 187 -6.54 43.34 -14.19
CA ILE A 187 -5.38 44.24 -14.00
C ILE A 187 -4.38 44.01 -15.14
N ARG A 188 -3.97 42.74 -15.36
CA ARG A 188 -2.99 42.41 -16.41
C ARG A 188 -3.40 42.86 -17.80
N ALA A 189 -4.71 42.72 -18.12
CA ALA A 189 -5.22 43.11 -19.43
C ALA A 189 -5.34 44.61 -19.63
N ASN A 190 -5.29 45.43 -18.56
CA ASN A 190 -5.45 46.88 -18.60
C ASN A 190 -4.20 47.64 -18.12
N LEU A 191 -3.06 46.96 -17.92
CA LEU A 191 -1.80 47.62 -17.50
C LEU A 191 -1.36 48.74 -18.40
N ALA A 192 -1.62 48.66 -19.74
CA ALA A 192 -1.34 49.70 -20.70
C ALA A 192 -2.15 50.97 -20.47
N HIS A 193 -3.24 50.90 -19.70
CA HIS A 193 -4.12 52.03 -19.39
C HIS A 193 -3.85 52.60 -17.98
N TYR A 194 -2.68 52.28 -17.40
CA TYR A 194 -2.25 52.90 -16.16
C TYR A 194 -1.73 54.31 -16.42
N ARG A 195 -2.30 55.32 -15.74
CA ARG A 195 -1.82 56.71 -15.79
C ARG A 195 -0.99 57.04 -14.55
N PRO A 196 0.33 57.21 -14.71
CA PRO A 196 1.21 57.52 -13.58
C PRO A 196 0.90 58.81 -12.89
N ASP A 197 0.47 59.82 -13.68
CA ASP A 197 0.18 61.20 -13.21
C ASP A 197 -1.00 61.20 -12.20
N GLU A 198 -1.99 60.37 -12.45
CA GLU A 198 -3.21 60.23 -11.62
C GLU A 198 -3.12 59.05 -10.65
N ARG A 199 -2.07 58.23 -10.73
CA ARG A 199 -1.90 56.95 -10.00
C ARG A 199 -3.13 56.04 -10.11
N ARG A 200 -3.79 56.00 -11.25
CA ARG A 200 -5.02 55.29 -11.51
C ARG A 200 -4.88 54.31 -12.69
N LEU A 201 -5.50 53.15 -12.52
CA LEU A 201 -5.65 52.15 -13.58
C LEU A 201 -7.08 52.22 -14.12
N TYR A 202 -7.22 52.55 -15.42
CA TYR A 202 -8.51 52.57 -16.09
C TYR A 202 -8.82 51.20 -16.66
N ILE A 203 -10.00 50.64 -16.27
CA ILE A 203 -10.44 49.31 -16.66
C ILE A 203 -11.36 49.45 -17.89
N GLU A 204 -10.82 49.17 -19.07
CA GLU A 204 -11.59 49.12 -20.31
C GLU A 204 -12.10 47.73 -20.62
N ARG A 205 -11.33 46.70 -20.25
CA ARG A 205 -11.59 45.29 -20.55
C ARG A 205 -11.68 44.44 -19.27
N PRO A 206 -12.82 44.47 -18.56
CA PRO A 206 -13.01 43.64 -17.41
C PRO A 206 -13.07 42.15 -17.82
N ARG A 207 -12.32 41.29 -17.14
CA ARG A 207 -12.33 39.85 -17.37
C ARG A 207 -13.17 39.13 -16.31
N PHE A 208 -13.93 38.15 -16.78
CA PHE A 208 -14.75 37.30 -15.94
C PHE A 208 -14.38 35.85 -16.20
N VAL A 209 -14.28 35.05 -15.15
CA VAL A 209 -14.05 33.60 -15.22
C VAL A 209 -15.32 32.88 -14.79
N SER A 210 -15.70 31.91 -15.58
CA SER A 210 -16.85 31.08 -15.23
C SER A 210 -16.53 30.28 -13.97
N ARG A 211 -17.32 30.51 -12.92
CA ARG A 211 -17.40 29.62 -11.75
C ARG A 211 -18.58 28.66 -11.88
N THR A 212 -19.16 28.54 -13.06
CA THR A 212 -20.22 27.56 -13.27
C THR A 212 -19.65 26.22 -12.87
N ARG A 213 -20.18 25.63 -11.80
CA ARG A 213 -20.13 24.19 -11.67
C ARG A 213 -20.77 23.69 -12.97
N ARG A 214 -19.94 23.27 -13.94
CA ARG A 214 -20.46 22.37 -14.96
C ARG A 214 -21.24 21.31 -14.18
N HIS A 215 -22.34 20.85 -14.71
CA HIS A 215 -22.79 19.50 -14.45
C HIS A 215 -21.54 18.65 -14.60
N VAL A 216 -20.92 18.28 -13.49
CA VAL A 216 -19.68 17.52 -13.51
C VAL A 216 -20.16 16.16 -13.96
N GLU A 217 -19.97 15.93 -15.25
CA GLU A 217 -20.28 14.64 -15.82
C GLU A 217 -19.49 13.63 -15.03
N GLN A 218 -20.20 12.74 -14.35
CA GLN A 218 -19.58 11.80 -13.42
C GLN A 218 -18.68 10.83 -14.18
N TRP A 219 -17.44 10.82 -13.79
CA TRP A 219 -16.52 9.75 -14.15
C TRP A 219 -16.73 8.56 -13.22
N GLN A 220 -16.44 7.37 -13.71
CA GLN A 220 -16.40 6.16 -12.90
C GLN A 220 -14.97 5.68 -12.79
N MET A 221 -14.56 5.35 -11.59
CA MET A 221 -13.31 4.62 -11.27
C MET A 221 -13.68 3.27 -10.70
N ILE A 222 -13.32 2.21 -11.39
CA ILE A 222 -13.58 0.83 -10.98
C ILE A 222 -12.23 0.18 -10.71
N LEU A 223 -11.98 -0.11 -9.44
CA LEU A 223 -10.77 -0.78 -8.96
C LEU A 223 -11.08 -2.27 -8.81
N LEU A 224 -10.43 -3.11 -9.60
CA LEU A 224 -10.49 -4.56 -9.52
C LEU A 224 -9.19 -5.04 -8.89
N VAL A 225 -9.27 -5.60 -7.69
CA VAL A 225 -8.09 -5.88 -6.85
C VAL A 225 -7.98 -7.37 -6.59
N ASP A 226 -6.88 -7.93 -7.03
CA ASP A 226 -6.49 -9.32 -6.78
C ASP A 226 -6.18 -9.53 -5.30
N GLN A 227 -6.82 -10.55 -4.69
CA GLN A 227 -6.64 -10.93 -3.28
C GLN A 227 -5.59 -12.02 -3.08
N SER A 228 -4.83 -12.38 -4.12
CA SER A 228 -3.75 -13.37 -3.99
C SER A 228 -2.73 -12.94 -2.92
N GLY A 229 -2.05 -13.93 -2.32
CA GLY A 229 -1.12 -13.68 -1.21
C GLY A 229 0.04 -12.76 -1.57
N SER A 230 0.47 -12.72 -2.85
CA SER A 230 1.48 -11.81 -3.38
C SER A 230 1.02 -10.35 -3.41
N MET A 231 -0.31 -10.12 -3.51
CA MET A 231 -0.89 -8.79 -3.72
C MET A 231 -1.32 -8.06 -2.45
N VAL A 232 -0.97 -8.56 -1.24
CA VAL A 232 -1.39 -7.96 0.06
C VAL A 232 -1.05 -6.47 0.14
N GLY A 233 0.13 -6.05 -0.29
CA GLY A 233 0.53 -4.64 -0.32
C GLY A 233 -0.41 -3.81 -1.20
N SER A 234 -0.67 -4.28 -2.41
CA SER A 234 -1.56 -3.62 -3.37
C SER A 234 -3.02 -3.57 -2.90
N VAL A 235 -3.49 -4.60 -2.18
CA VAL A 235 -4.84 -4.62 -1.56
C VAL A 235 -4.97 -3.49 -0.52
N ILE A 236 -3.97 -3.32 0.35
CA ILE A 236 -3.96 -2.25 1.35
C ILE A 236 -4.05 -0.88 0.66
N HIS A 237 -3.15 -0.63 -0.29
CA HIS A 237 -3.10 0.65 -0.99
C HIS A 237 -4.33 0.90 -1.87
N ALA A 238 -4.93 -0.15 -2.45
CA ALA A 238 -6.17 -0.02 -3.21
C ALA A 238 -7.35 0.38 -2.32
N ALA A 239 -7.49 -0.22 -1.13
CA ALA A 239 -8.52 0.13 -0.16
C ALA A 239 -8.39 1.60 0.29
N VAL A 240 -7.17 2.03 0.66
CA VAL A 240 -6.87 3.41 1.04
C VAL A 240 -7.13 4.37 -0.12
N THR A 241 -6.71 4.02 -1.34
CA THR A 241 -6.93 4.85 -2.54
C THR A 241 -8.42 5.00 -2.84
N ALA A 242 -9.17 3.90 -2.78
CA ALA A 242 -10.63 3.93 -2.98
C ALA A 242 -11.30 4.85 -1.96
N ALA A 243 -10.93 4.77 -0.69
CA ALA A 243 -11.45 5.63 0.38
C ALA A 243 -11.11 7.12 0.14
N CYS A 244 -9.89 7.43 -0.26
CA CYS A 244 -9.48 8.81 -0.57
C CYS A 244 -10.17 9.39 -1.81
N LEU A 245 -10.50 8.55 -2.79
CA LEU A 245 -11.22 8.96 -4.00
C LEU A 245 -12.74 9.00 -3.79
N TRP A 246 -13.23 8.33 -2.76
CA TRP A 246 -14.65 8.29 -2.41
C TRP A 246 -15.14 9.68 -2.01
N GLY A 247 -16.29 10.05 -2.54
CA GLY A 247 -16.89 11.35 -2.25
C GLY A 247 -16.25 12.55 -2.97
N LEU A 248 -15.25 12.33 -3.83
CA LEU A 248 -14.75 13.41 -4.69
C LEU A 248 -15.83 13.86 -5.67
N PRO A 249 -16.07 15.18 -5.80
CA PRO A 249 -17.08 15.70 -6.71
C PRO A 249 -16.78 15.33 -8.17
N GLY A 250 -17.69 14.63 -8.83
CA GLY A 250 -17.55 14.23 -10.22
C GLY A 250 -16.88 12.88 -10.44
N LEU A 251 -16.56 12.16 -9.39
CA LEU A 251 -16.02 10.80 -9.45
C LEU A 251 -16.92 9.85 -8.66
N ARG A 252 -17.28 8.73 -9.26
CA ARG A 252 -17.92 7.59 -8.61
C ARG A 252 -16.92 6.45 -8.54
N THR A 253 -16.55 6.06 -7.35
CA THR A 253 -15.56 5.02 -7.12
C THR A 253 -16.24 3.69 -6.81
N HIS A 254 -15.76 2.61 -7.43
CA HIS A 254 -16.12 1.23 -7.12
C HIS A 254 -14.86 0.48 -6.70
N LEU A 255 -14.98 -0.40 -5.72
CA LEU A 255 -13.91 -1.29 -5.29
C LEU A 255 -14.44 -2.71 -5.30
N VAL A 256 -13.79 -3.55 -6.06
CA VAL A 256 -14.13 -4.97 -6.24
C VAL A 256 -12.88 -5.78 -5.98
N ALA A 257 -12.96 -6.68 -5.01
CA ALA A 257 -11.91 -7.64 -4.73
C ALA A 257 -12.21 -8.96 -5.45
N PHE A 258 -11.19 -9.65 -5.91
CA PHE A 258 -11.38 -10.93 -6.60
C PHE A 258 -10.28 -11.94 -6.33
N ASP A 259 -10.66 -13.20 -6.39
CA ASP A 259 -9.82 -14.38 -6.47
C ASP A 259 -10.40 -15.29 -7.58
N THR A 260 -10.88 -16.49 -7.28
CA THR A 260 -11.74 -17.30 -8.17
C THR A 260 -13.21 -16.84 -8.10
N SER A 261 -13.55 -16.01 -7.13
CA SER A 261 -14.83 -15.35 -6.94
C SER A 261 -14.68 -13.83 -7.00
N VAL A 262 -15.80 -13.11 -7.14
CA VAL A 262 -15.81 -11.65 -7.20
C VAL A 262 -16.65 -11.13 -6.06
N VAL A 263 -16.10 -10.19 -5.28
CA VAL A 263 -16.75 -9.57 -4.13
C VAL A 263 -16.76 -8.05 -4.33
N ASP A 264 -17.95 -7.46 -4.42
CA ASP A 264 -18.12 -6.01 -4.48
C ASP A 264 -18.04 -5.41 -3.07
N LEU A 265 -17.00 -4.63 -2.83
CA LEU A 265 -16.69 -3.96 -1.56
C LEU A 265 -17.00 -2.45 -1.62
N THR A 266 -17.70 -1.99 -2.64
CA THR A 266 -17.99 -0.57 -2.86
C THR A 266 -18.70 0.08 -1.68
N SER A 267 -19.60 -0.66 -1.00
CA SER A 267 -20.31 -0.16 0.19
C SER A 267 -19.40 0.02 1.42
N ASP A 268 -18.29 -0.72 1.48
CA ASP A 268 -17.38 -0.74 2.63
C ASP A 268 -16.21 0.26 2.48
N VAL A 269 -16.09 0.93 1.35
CA VAL A 269 -14.99 1.87 1.04
C VAL A 269 -14.88 3.02 2.05
N THR A 270 -15.94 3.38 2.75
CA THR A 270 -15.95 4.44 3.77
C THR A 270 -15.19 4.06 5.04
N ASP A 271 -14.98 2.76 5.29
CA ASP A 271 -14.20 2.24 6.40
C ASP A 271 -13.14 1.25 5.85
N PRO A 272 -12.00 1.76 5.37
CA PRO A 272 -10.97 0.91 4.75
C PRO A 272 -10.34 -0.09 5.72
N ALA A 273 -10.34 0.17 7.02
CA ALA A 273 -9.86 -0.80 8.01
C ALA A 273 -10.83 -1.99 8.16
N GLU A 274 -12.13 -1.72 8.28
CA GLU A 274 -13.15 -2.76 8.28
C GLU A 274 -13.14 -3.57 6.98
N LEU A 275 -12.98 -2.88 5.84
CA LEU A 275 -12.84 -3.50 4.53
C LEU A 275 -11.65 -4.48 4.50
N LEU A 276 -10.48 -4.06 4.94
CA LEU A 276 -9.29 -4.92 5.00
C LEU A 276 -9.46 -6.10 5.94
N MET A 277 -10.20 -5.94 7.02
CA MET A 277 -10.54 -7.06 7.92
C MET A 277 -11.51 -8.05 7.28
N LYS A 278 -12.37 -7.65 6.34
CA LYS A 278 -13.30 -8.52 5.61
C LYS A 278 -12.65 -9.25 4.44
N VAL A 279 -11.68 -8.64 3.75
CA VAL A 279 -10.98 -9.23 2.60
C VAL A 279 -10.32 -10.55 3.01
N GLN A 280 -10.55 -11.63 2.26
CA GLN A 280 -9.90 -12.92 2.46
C GLN A 280 -8.73 -13.01 1.50
N LEU A 281 -7.52 -13.16 2.03
CA LEU A 281 -6.31 -13.30 1.23
C LEU A 281 -6.06 -14.77 0.91
N GLY A 282 -5.71 -15.05 -0.34
CA GLY A 282 -5.40 -16.40 -0.84
C GLY A 282 -6.42 -16.90 -1.84
N GLY A 283 -6.13 -18.04 -2.45
CA GLY A 283 -6.95 -18.65 -3.51
C GLY A 283 -6.28 -18.58 -4.88
N GLY A 284 -6.96 -19.09 -5.88
CA GLY A 284 -6.58 -18.93 -7.30
C GLY A 284 -7.06 -17.57 -7.81
N THR A 285 -6.64 -17.21 -9.04
CA THR A 285 -6.94 -15.92 -9.65
C THR A 285 -7.70 -16.12 -10.96
N ASP A 286 -8.88 -15.49 -11.11
CA ASP A 286 -9.67 -15.41 -12.36
C ASP A 286 -9.88 -13.92 -12.71
N ILE A 287 -8.87 -13.33 -13.36
CA ILE A 287 -8.89 -11.93 -13.76
C ILE A 287 -9.97 -11.68 -14.81
N ALA A 288 -10.16 -12.62 -15.73
CA ALA A 288 -11.16 -12.50 -16.77
C ALA A 288 -12.59 -12.33 -16.21
N ARG A 289 -12.90 -13.07 -15.15
CA ARG A 289 -14.19 -12.97 -14.44
C ARG A 289 -14.34 -11.60 -13.74
N ALA A 290 -13.28 -11.13 -13.12
CA ALA A 290 -13.30 -9.82 -12.47
C ALA A 290 -13.48 -8.69 -13.49
N VAL A 291 -12.80 -8.74 -14.64
CA VAL A 291 -12.95 -7.76 -15.72
C VAL A 291 -14.36 -7.79 -16.30
N ALA A 292 -14.94 -8.97 -16.54
CA ALA A 292 -16.32 -9.09 -17.00
C ALA A 292 -17.33 -8.50 -16.00
N TYR A 293 -17.11 -8.71 -14.68
CA TYR A 293 -17.92 -8.07 -13.65
C TYR A 293 -17.75 -6.55 -13.68
N GLY A 294 -16.51 -6.05 -13.74
CA GLY A 294 -16.22 -4.62 -13.83
C GLY A 294 -16.83 -3.96 -15.07
N ALA A 295 -16.83 -4.67 -16.21
CA ALA A 295 -17.51 -4.21 -17.43
C ALA A 295 -19.02 -4.00 -17.21
N GLY A 296 -19.66 -4.87 -16.44
CA GLY A 296 -21.07 -4.74 -16.06
C GLY A 296 -21.38 -3.53 -15.17
N LEU A 297 -20.39 -2.96 -14.48
CA LEU A 297 -20.53 -1.75 -13.66
C LEU A 297 -20.39 -0.45 -14.48
N VAL A 298 -19.89 -0.51 -15.70
CA VAL A 298 -19.62 0.66 -16.53
C VAL A 298 -20.93 1.26 -17.07
N ASP A 299 -21.31 2.44 -16.58
CA ASP A 299 -22.48 3.18 -17.08
C ASP A 299 -22.18 3.93 -18.39
N ASN A 300 -20.99 4.57 -18.46
CA ASN A 300 -20.56 5.33 -19.63
C ASN A 300 -19.10 5.01 -19.97
N PRO A 301 -18.85 4.17 -21.01
CA PRO A 301 -17.52 3.73 -21.36
C PRO A 301 -16.49 4.84 -21.57
N ARG A 302 -16.91 5.96 -22.21
CA ARG A 302 -16.01 7.09 -22.48
C ARG A 302 -15.61 7.89 -21.23
N ARG A 303 -16.20 7.57 -20.07
CA ARG A 303 -15.96 8.20 -18.77
C ARG A 303 -15.75 7.18 -17.68
N ALA A 304 -15.33 6.02 -18.04
CA ALA A 304 -14.97 4.97 -17.11
C ALA A 304 -13.47 4.68 -17.20
N ILE A 305 -12.88 4.50 -16.04
CA ILE A 305 -11.52 4.00 -15.85
C ILE A 305 -11.67 2.69 -15.10
N VAL A 306 -11.22 1.60 -15.69
CA VAL A 306 -11.15 0.29 -15.05
C VAL A 306 -9.68 -0.01 -14.76
N ALA A 307 -9.32 -0.09 -13.49
CA ALA A 307 -7.97 -0.45 -13.06
C ALA A 307 -7.97 -1.88 -12.52
N VAL A 308 -7.27 -2.77 -13.20
CA VAL A 308 -7.01 -4.14 -12.78
C VAL A 308 -5.68 -4.16 -12.04
N ILE A 309 -5.69 -4.45 -10.76
CA ILE A 309 -4.53 -4.49 -9.88
C ILE A 309 -4.24 -5.96 -9.58
N SER A 310 -3.24 -6.52 -10.26
CA SER A 310 -2.88 -7.95 -10.20
C SER A 310 -1.48 -8.15 -10.76
N ASP A 311 -0.77 -9.18 -10.29
CA ASP A 311 0.48 -9.65 -10.88
C ASP A 311 0.30 -10.40 -12.21
N PHE A 312 -0.93 -10.44 -12.73
CA PHE A 312 -1.33 -11.01 -14.02
C PHE A 312 -1.09 -12.51 -14.20
N TYR A 313 -0.85 -13.26 -13.12
CA TYR A 313 -0.86 -14.71 -13.17
C TYR A 313 -2.30 -15.20 -13.26
N GLU A 314 -2.82 -15.25 -14.50
CA GLU A 314 -4.18 -15.70 -14.79
C GLU A 314 -4.31 -17.21 -14.55
N GLY A 315 -5.15 -17.60 -13.61
CA GLY A 315 -5.46 -19.01 -13.34
C GLY A 315 -6.53 -19.60 -14.24
N GLY A 316 -7.21 -18.75 -15.03
CA GLY A 316 -8.26 -19.11 -15.96
C GLY A 316 -7.81 -19.10 -17.43
N ASP A 317 -8.66 -18.55 -18.31
CA ASP A 317 -8.41 -18.44 -19.74
C ASP A 317 -7.91 -17.04 -20.14
N VAL A 318 -6.60 -16.93 -20.41
CA VAL A 318 -5.95 -15.69 -20.85
C VAL A 318 -6.62 -15.11 -22.11
N HIS A 319 -7.08 -15.95 -23.04
CA HIS A 319 -7.76 -15.46 -24.26
C HIS A 319 -9.11 -14.80 -23.93
N ARG A 320 -9.80 -15.32 -22.92
CA ARG A 320 -11.02 -14.70 -22.42
C ARG A 320 -10.71 -13.35 -21.80
N LEU A 321 -9.66 -13.26 -20.96
CA LEU A 321 -9.22 -12.00 -20.36
C LEU A 321 -8.91 -10.94 -21.42
N VAL A 322 -8.11 -11.30 -22.43
CA VAL A 322 -7.74 -10.38 -23.53
C VAL A 322 -8.98 -9.91 -24.30
N ARG A 323 -9.96 -10.78 -24.54
CA ARG A 323 -11.20 -10.41 -25.21
C ARG A 323 -12.03 -9.41 -24.40
N GLU A 324 -12.24 -9.67 -23.10
CA GLU A 324 -12.99 -8.78 -22.22
C GLU A 324 -12.33 -7.37 -22.13
N VAL A 325 -11.01 -7.32 -22.00
CA VAL A 325 -10.26 -6.06 -21.99
C VAL A 325 -10.36 -5.34 -23.33
N LYS A 326 -10.24 -6.06 -24.45
CA LYS A 326 -10.40 -5.48 -25.79
C LYS A 326 -11.77 -4.86 -25.99
N GLU A 327 -12.84 -5.53 -25.58
CA GLU A 327 -14.21 -5.04 -25.68
C GLU A 327 -14.39 -3.73 -24.89
N LEU A 328 -13.85 -3.63 -23.68
CA LEU A 328 -13.85 -2.40 -22.88
C LEU A 328 -13.13 -1.24 -23.58
N VAL A 329 -11.94 -1.50 -24.13
CA VAL A 329 -11.12 -0.49 -24.84
C VAL A 329 -11.84 -0.04 -26.12
N GLU A 330 -12.40 -0.93 -26.90
CA GLU A 330 -13.15 -0.62 -28.14
C GLU A 330 -14.40 0.22 -27.86
N GLN A 331 -15.05 0.05 -26.70
CA GLN A 331 -16.17 0.87 -26.26
C GLN A 331 -15.73 2.27 -25.81
N GLY A 332 -14.42 2.48 -25.58
CA GLY A 332 -13.84 3.76 -25.16
C GLY A 332 -13.55 3.87 -23.67
N THR A 333 -13.66 2.77 -22.91
CA THR A 333 -13.24 2.69 -21.51
C THR A 333 -11.72 2.71 -21.42
N GLN A 334 -11.18 3.44 -20.44
CA GLN A 334 -9.76 3.43 -20.17
C GLN A 334 -9.43 2.25 -19.25
N VAL A 335 -8.67 1.30 -19.75
CA VAL A 335 -8.25 0.14 -18.98
C VAL A 335 -6.80 0.33 -18.54
N LEU A 336 -6.57 0.24 -17.23
CA LEU A 336 -5.26 0.25 -16.59
C LEU A 336 -4.98 -1.15 -16.07
N GLY A 337 -3.85 -1.73 -16.47
CA GLY A 337 -3.31 -2.94 -15.86
C GLY A 337 -2.19 -2.53 -14.90
N LEU A 338 -2.41 -2.65 -13.60
CA LEU A 338 -1.45 -2.25 -12.57
C LEU A 338 -0.84 -3.49 -11.93
N ALA A 339 0.40 -3.79 -12.30
CA ALA A 339 1.15 -4.93 -11.75
C ALA A 339 1.48 -4.76 -10.26
N ALA A 340 1.54 -3.52 -9.77
CA ALA A 340 1.53 -3.16 -8.36
C ALA A 340 0.86 -1.80 -8.16
N LEU A 341 0.28 -1.62 -7.00
CA LEU A 341 -0.19 -0.34 -6.48
C LEU A 341 0.37 -0.18 -5.07
N ASP A 342 1.64 0.20 -4.96
CA ASP A 342 2.35 0.44 -3.72
C ASP A 342 3.35 1.59 -3.87
N GLU A 343 4.09 1.92 -2.80
CA GLU A 343 5.05 3.03 -2.84
C GLU A 343 6.31 2.70 -3.64
N GLU A 344 6.69 1.43 -3.74
CA GLU A 344 7.91 0.98 -4.41
C GLU A 344 7.70 0.81 -5.90
N ALA A 345 6.48 0.41 -6.32
CA ALA A 345 6.08 0.18 -7.71
C ALA A 345 7.06 -0.75 -8.49
N ASP A 346 7.63 -1.75 -7.80
CA ASP A 346 8.57 -2.72 -8.36
C ASP A 346 8.02 -4.16 -8.28
N PRO A 347 7.09 -4.52 -9.17
CA PRO A 347 6.40 -5.79 -9.12
C PRO A 347 7.13 -6.92 -9.84
N SER A 348 6.98 -8.13 -9.29
CA SER A 348 7.13 -9.37 -10.05
C SER A 348 5.77 -9.75 -10.64
N TYR A 349 5.67 -9.87 -11.97
CA TYR A 349 4.41 -10.12 -12.67
C TYR A 349 4.59 -10.92 -13.96
N ASP A 350 3.52 -11.54 -14.46
CA ASP A 350 3.52 -12.22 -15.75
C ASP A 350 3.59 -11.20 -16.90
N ARG A 351 4.78 -11.08 -17.49
CA ARG A 351 5.05 -10.17 -18.61
C ARG A 351 4.33 -10.60 -19.90
N GLY A 352 4.06 -11.89 -20.06
CA GLY A 352 3.37 -12.42 -21.24
C GLY A 352 1.92 -11.92 -21.27
N THR A 353 1.18 -12.16 -20.22
CA THR A 353 -0.20 -11.69 -20.09
C THR A 353 -0.26 -10.16 -20.11
N ALA A 354 0.64 -9.46 -19.41
CA ALA A 354 0.73 -8.00 -19.40
C ALA A 354 0.92 -7.43 -20.83
N GLN A 355 1.77 -8.03 -21.65
CA GLN A 355 1.99 -7.61 -23.04
C GLN A 355 0.73 -7.81 -23.90
N LEU A 356 0.04 -8.96 -23.77
CA LEU A 356 -1.20 -9.21 -24.50
C LEU A 356 -2.28 -8.16 -24.17
N LEU A 357 -2.37 -7.73 -22.91
CA LEU A 357 -3.28 -6.66 -22.51
C LEU A 357 -2.89 -5.30 -23.08
N ALA A 358 -1.59 -4.98 -23.13
CA ALA A 358 -1.08 -3.77 -23.74
C ALA A 358 -1.35 -3.74 -25.26
N ASP A 359 -1.21 -4.87 -25.95
CA ASP A 359 -1.42 -5.01 -27.40
C ASP A 359 -2.88 -4.73 -27.81
N VAL A 360 -3.85 -4.97 -26.92
CA VAL A 360 -5.27 -4.64 -27.14
C VAL A 360 -5.65 -3.24 -26.66
N GLY A 361 -4.68 -2.45 -26.17
CA GLY A 361 -4.85 -1.02 -25.85
C GLY A 361 -5.03 -0.70 -24.38
N ALA A 362 -4.81 -1.64 -23.47
CA ALA A 362 -4.72 -1.35 -22.04
C ALA A 362 -3.38 -0.64 -21.71
N HIS A 363 -3.41 0.26 -20.73
CA HIS A 363 -2.19 0.89 -20.20
C HIS A 363 -1.64 0.03 -19.07
N VAL A 364 -0.60 -0.76 -19.35
CA VAL A 364 -0.01 -1.68 -18.36
C VAL A 364 1.24 -1.07 -17.72
N GLY A 365 1.37 -1.18 -16.41
CA GLY A 365 2.51 -0.68 -15.66
C GLY A 365 2.36 -0.85 -14.15
N ALA A 366 3.25 -0.22 -13.39
CA ALA A 366 3.13 -0.08 -11.94
C ALA A 366 2.93 1.40 -11.60
N MET A 367 2.14 1.69 -10.59
CA MET A 367 1.87 3.05 -10.14
C MET A 367 1.87 3.14 -8.61
N THR A 368 2.30 4.29 -8.10
CA THR A 368 2.00 4.65 -6.71
C THR A 368 0.56 5.15 -6.60
N PRO A 369 -0.08 5.07 -5.42
CA PRO A 369 -1.42 5.61 -5.20
C PRO A 369 -1.58 7.07 -5.62
N GLY A 370 -0.59 7.91 -5.35
CA GLY A 370 -0.59 9.33 -5.75
C GLY A 370 -0.54 9.53 -7.28
N ARG A 371 0.23 8.69 -8.00
CA ARG A 371 0.26 8.74 -9.47
C ARG A 371 -1.08 8.31 -10.07
N LEU A 372 -1.73 7.31 -9.49
CA LEU A 372 -3.07 6.91 -9.92
C LEU A 372 -4.08 8.05 -9.70
N ALA A 373 -4.04 8.71 -8.54
CA ALA A 373 -4.88 9.87 -8.25
C ALA A 373 -4.63 11.02 -9.23
N ALA A 374 -3.37 11.32 -9.55
CA ALA A 374 -3.00 12.35 -10.54
C ALA A 374 -3.51 12.00 -11.95
N PHE A 375 -3.39 10.74 -12.36
CA PHE A 375 -3.92 10.25 -13.64
C PHE A 375 -5.44 10.46 -13.72
N VAL A 376 -6.18 10.07 -12.68
CA VAL A 376 -7.63 10.25 -12.59
C VAL A 376 -8.00 11.74 -12.63
N ALA A 377 -7.29 12.58 -11.89
CA ALA A 377 -7.52 14.03 -11.87
C ALA A 377 -7.31 14.67 -13.25
N GLU A 378 -6.28 14.27 -13.98
CA GLU A 378 -6.01 14.77 -15.35
C GLU A 378 -7.15 14.41 -16.30
N ARG A 379 -7.71 13.20 -16.20
CA ARG A 379 -8.82 12.73 -17.06
C ARG A 379 -10.13 13.46 -16.77
N ILE A 380 -10.44 13.66 -15.49
CA ILE A 380 -11.64 14.40 -15.05
C ILE A 380 -11.55 15.88 -15.42
N GLY A 381 -10.34 16.43 -15.44
CA GLY A 381 -10.09 17.84 -15.73
C GLY A 381 -10.16 18.22 -17.22
N ARG A 382 -10.08 17.23 -18.10
CA ARG A 382 -10.20 17.42 -19.55
C ARG A 382 -11.67 17.40 -19.99
#